data_090a43ad66fa6f40e7e5c3cf84d83d4d
#
_entry.id   090a43ad66fa6f40e7e5c3cf84d83d4d
#
_cell.length_a   1.000
_cell.length_b   1.000
_cell.length_c   1.000
_cell.angle_alpha   90.00
_cell.angle_beta   90.00
_cell.angle_gamma   90.00
#
_symmetry.space_group_name_H-M   'P 1'
#
loop_
_entity.id
_entity.type
_entity.pdbx_description
1 polymer ?
#
loop_
_entity_poly.entity_id
_entity_poly.type
_entity_poly.pdbx_seq_one_letter_code
_entity_poly.pdbx_strand_id
1 'polypeptide(L)'
;RDARIAQIYEGTNGIQALDLVGRKLALGNGRLLRRFFHPLTAFTGQIAEHDDMRDMAGLLAKATGRLQQATAVIARRGLADPEEAGAAASDYLRLFALVALAWVWARMVVATAGRDDPFARAKRHTATYYFTRILPETSALFARIMSGKAAVMALDDAAF
;
A
#
# COMPACT_ATOMS: atom_id res chain seq x y z
N ARG A 1 0.97 -12.02 19.65
CA ARG A 1 2.13 -12.03 20.56
C ARG A 1 3.41 -11.66 19.80
N ASP A 2 3.73 -12.36 18.73
CA ASP A 2 4.99 -12.18 17.99
C ASP A 2 5.09 -10.84 17.27
N ALA A 3 3.96 -10.27 16.82
CA ALA A 3 3.93 -8.94 16.20
C ALA A 3 4.21 -7.78 17.17
N ARG A 4 4.20 -8.03 18.49
CA ARG A 4 4.40 -6.98 19.49
C ARG A 4 5.80 -6.37 19.46
N ILE A 5 6.78 -7.12 19.02
CA ILE A 5 8.17 -6.62 18.87
C ILE A 5 8.22 -5.42 17.93
N ALA A 6 7.41 -5.39 16.87
CA ALA A 6 7.34 -4.28 15.92
C ALA A 6 6.87 -2.95 16.53
N GLN A 7 6.24 -2.98 17.71
CA GLN A 7 5.83 -1.78 18.46
C GLN A 7 6.91 -1.27 19.41
N ILE A 8 7.94 -2.06 19.67
CA ILE A 8 8.96 -1.77 20.69
C ILE A 8 10.20 -1.16 20.07
N TYR A 9 10.61 -1.62 18.89
CA TYR A 9 11.81 -1.12 18.24
C TYR A 9 11.51 -0.40 16.95
N GLU A 10 12.25 0.67 16.70
CA GLU A 10 12.24 1.47 15.49
C GLU A 10 13.69 1.89 15.18
N GLY A 11 13.95 2.23 13.96
CA GLY A 11 15.26 2.67 13.46
C GLY A 11 15.54 2.21 12.03
N THR A 12 14.62 1.44 11.43
CA THR A 12 14.79 0.89 10.09
C THR A 12 13.71 1.28 9.09
N ASN A 13 12.62 1.95 9.51
CA ASN A 13 11.51 2.29 8.60
C ASN A 13 11.97 3.10 7.39
N GLY A 14 12.77 4.15 7.60
CA GLY A 14 13.32 4.95 6.50
C GLY A 14 14.24 4.14 5.58
N ILE A 15 15.11 3.31 6.15
CA ILE A 15 16.02 2.44 5.39
C ILE A 15 15.22 1.41 4.56
N GLN A 16 14.17 0.81 5.14
CA GLN A 16 13.30 -0.12 4.41
C GLN A 16 12.52 0.57 3.30
N ALA A 17 12.10 1.82 3.52
CA ALA A 17 11.43 2.61 2.51
C ALA A 17 12.36 2.92 1.33
N LEU A 18 13.60 3.35 1.59
CA LEU A 18 14.62 3.59 0.58
C LEU A 18 15.01 2.31 -0.16
N ASP A 19 15.15 1.18 0.55
CA ASP A 19 15.43 -0.13 -0.06
C ASP A 19 14.29 -0.58 -0.98
N LEU A 20 13.04 -0.32 -0.59
CA LEU A 20 11.89 -0.64 -1.43
C LEU A 20 11.95 0.12 -2.77
N VAL A 21 12.06 1.45 -2.73
CA VAL A 21 12.02 2.27 -3.95
C VAL A 21 13.30 2.21 -4.77
N GLY A 22 14.48 2.15 -4.13
CA GLY A 22 15.77 2.17 -4.80
C GLY A 22 16.21 0.82 -5.36
N ARG A 23 15.81 -0.29 -4.72
CA ARG A 23 16.29 -1.63 -5.09
C ARG A 23 15.17 -2.59 -5.45
N LYS A 24 14.18 -2.77 -4.56
CA LYS A 24 13.20 -3.86 -4.70
C LYS A 24 12.25 -3.66 -5.86
N LEU A 25 11.85 -2.41 -6.17
CA LEU A 25 10.96 -2.14 -7.31
C LEU A 25 11.57 -2.57 -8.65
N ALA A 26 12.87 -2.35 -8.83
CA ALA A 26 13.57 -2.71 -10.06
C ALA A 26 13.96 -4.20 -10.14
N LEU A 27 13.90 -4.93 -9.03
CA LEU A 27 14.42 -6.28 -8.93
C LEU A 27 13.74 -7.25 -9.93
N GLY A 28 14.57 -7.95 -10.71
CA GLY A 28 14.10 -8.88 -11.74
C GLY A 28 13.25 -8.20 -12.82
N ASN A 29 13.63 -6.98 -13.22
CA ASN A 29 12.90 -6.16 -14.21
C ASN A 29 11.41 -6.01 -13.88
N GLY A 30 11.10 -5.74 -12.62
CA GLY A 30 9.73 -5.56 -12.12
C GLY A 30 8.93 -6.88 -12.00
N ARG A 31 9.57 -8.04 -12.11
CA ARG A 31 8.88 -9.34 -11.98
C ARG A 31 8.21 -9.50 -10.61
N LEU A 32 8.83 -9.02 -9.53
CA LEU A 32 8.25 -9.10 -8.19
C LEU A 32 7.01 -8.24 -8.06
N LEU A 33 6.99 -7.05 -8.65
CA LEU A 33 5.79 -6.20 -8.71
C LEU A 33 4.64 -6.89 -9.44
N ARG A 34 4.93 -7.52 -10.60
CA ARG A 34 3.90 -8.27 -11.33
C ARG A 34 3.35 -9.43 -10.51
N ARG A 35 4.20 -10.13 -9.76
CA ARG A 35 3.78 -11.22 -8.85
C ARG A 35 2.91 -10.73 -7.70
N PHE A 36 2.99 -9.46 -7.32
CA PHE A 36 2.09 -8.85 -6.36
C PHE A 36 0.79 -8.37 -7.02
N PHE A 37 0.89 -7.57 -8.08
CA PHE A 37 -0.28 -6.93 -8.69
C PHE A 37 -1.22 -7.90 -9.41
N HIS A 38 -0.69 -8.90 -10.13
CA HIS A 38 -1.54 -9.81 -10.90
C HIS A 38 -2.53 -10.58 -10.02
N PRO A 39 -2.12 -11.30 -8.96
CA PRO A 39 -3.08 -12.02 -8.11
C PRO A 39 -4.00 -11.07 -7.32
N LEU A 40 -3.53 -9.88 -6.94
CA LEU A 40 -4.36 -8.87 -6.29
C LEU A 40 -5.48 -8.40 -7.24
N THR A 41 -5.14 -8.05 -8.48
CA THR A 41 -6.12 -7.60 -9.48
C THR A 41 -7.11 -8.71 -9.85
N ALA A 42 -6.63 -9.94 -10.06
CA ALA A 42 -7.48 -11.09 -10.34
C ALA A 42 -8.46 -11.36 -9.19
N PHE A 43 -7.97 -11.36 -7.95
CA PHE A 43 -8.81 -11.51 -6.76
C PHE A 43 -9.86 -10.39 -6.64
N THR A 44 -9.45 -9.14 -6.88
CA THR A 44 -10.37 -8.00 -6.83
C THR A 44 -11.49 -8.14 -7.86
N GLY A 45 -11.17 -8.60 -9.07
CA GLY A 45 -12.19 -8.91 -10.09
C GLY A 45 -13.15 -10.01 -9.65
N GLN A 46 -12.62 -11.10 -9.09
CA GLN A 46 -13.45 -12.20 -8.59
C GLN A 46 -14.45 -11.76 -7.52
N ILE A 47 -14.02 -11.00 -6.52
CA ILE A 47 -14.93 -10.56 -5.44
C ILE A 47 -15.90 -9.46 -5.89
N ALA A 48 -15.62 -8.75 -6.98
CA ALA A 48 -16.53 -7.75 -7.55
C ALA A 48 -17.78 -8.37 -8.16
N GLU A 49 -17.75 -9.65 -8.50
CA GLU A 49 -18.89 -10.41 -9.03
C GLU A 49 -19.93 -10.76 -7.94
N HIS A 50 -19.56 -10.65 -6.66
CA HIS A 50 -20.41 -10.92 -5.52
C HIS A 50 -21.00 -9.62 -4.97
N ASP A 51 -22.32 -9.52 -4.88
CA ASP A 51 -23.04 -8.30 -4.47
C ASP A 51 -22.62 -7.79 -3.08
N ASP A 52 -22.44 -8.71 -2.12
CA ASP A 52 -22.01 -8.44 -0.75
C ASP A 52 -20.55 -7.97 -0.61
N MET A 53 -19.74 -8.18 -1.64
CA MET A 53 -18.33 -7.80 -1.69
C MET A 53 -18.03 -6.63 -2.64
N ARG A 54 -19.00 -6.18 -3.43
CA ARG A 54 -18.82 -5.21 -4.51
C ARG A 54 -18.22 -3.89 -4.02
N ASP A 55 -18.69 -3.35 -2.92
CA ASP A 55 -18.18 -2.11 -2.35
C ASP A 55 -16.71 -2.26 -1.88
N MET A 56 -16.41 -3.37 -1.22
CA MET A 56 -15.04 -3.69 -0.79
C MET A 56 -14.10 -3.86 -1.98
N ALA A 57 -14.55 -4.53 -3.04
CA ALA A 57 -13.82 -4.68 -4.30
C ALA A 57 -13.52 -3.32 -4.93
N GLY A 58 -14.51 -2.42 -4.97
CA GLY A 58 -14.35 -1.06 -5.50
C GLY A 58 -13.32 -0.23 -4.73
N LEU A 59 -13.35 -0.31 -3.40
CA LEU A 59 -12.36 0.37 -2.53
C LEU A 59 -10.95 -0.20 -2.72
N LEU A 60 -10.83 -1.54 -2.82
CA LEU A 60 -9.56 -2.22 -3.07
C LEU A 60 -9.00 -1.88 -4.46
N ALA A 61 -9.83 -1.90 -5.50
CA ALA A 61 -9.46 -1.52 -6.86
C ALA A 61 -8.92 -0.09 -6.91
N LYS A 62 -9.61 0.86 -6.26
CA LYS A 62 -9.21 2.27 -6.19
C LYS A 62 -7.86 2.45 -5.49
N ALA A 63 -7.66 1.78 -4.37
CA ALA A 63 -6.39 1.83 -3.63
C ALA A 63 -5.24 1.19 -4.43
N THR A 64 -5.51 0.06 -5.10
CA THR A 64 -4.56 -0.62 -5.99
C THR A 64 -4.17 0.27 -7.17
N GLY A 65 -5.12 0.95 -7.80
CA GLY A 65 -4.86 1.89 -8.90
C GLY A 65 -3.94 3.04 -8.48
N ARG A 66 -4.14 3.60 -7.28
CA ARG A 66 -3.24 4.62 -6.71
C ARG A 66 -1.82 4.08 -6.51
N LEU A 67 -1.69 2.87 -5.97
CA LEU A 67 -0.39 2.24 -5.78
C LEU A 67 0.32 1.99 -7.11
N GLN A 68 -0.39 1.52 -8.14
CA GLN A 68 0.17 1.31 -9.48
C GLN A 68 0.66 2.62 -10.10
N GLN A 69 -0.14 3.69 -10.02
CA GLN A 69 0.25 5.02 -10.51
C GLN A 69 1.45 5.58 -9.75
N ALA A 70 1.45 5.48 -8.42
CA ALA A 70 2.58 5.89 -7.59
C ALA A 70 3.85 5.13 -7.97
N THR A 71 3.76 3.81 -8.16
CA THR A 71 4.88 2.97 -8.59
C THR A 71 5.46 3.45 -9.93
N ALA A 72 4.60 3.72 -10.92
CA ALA A 72 5.03 4.19 -12.23
C ALA A 72 5.69 5.58 -12.16
N VAL A 73 5.15 6.49 -11.36
CA VAL A 73 5.70 7.85 -11.17
C VAL A 73 7.05 7.79 -10.49
N ILE A 74 7.20 7.03 -9.38
CA ILE A 74 8.46 6.87 -8.66
C ILE A 74 9.52 6.23 -9.58
N ALA A 75 9.17 5.18 -10.32
CA ALA A 75 10.10 4.54 -11.25
C ALA A 75 10.59 5.53 -12.32
N ARG A 76 9.67 6.29 -12.93
CA ARG A 76 10.04 7.27 -13.98
C ARG A 76 10.87 8.43 -13.43
N ARG A 77 10.42 9.06 -12.32
CA ARG A 77 11.11 10.22 -11.74
C ARG A 77 12.43 9.82 -11.09
N GLY A 78 12.47 8.70 -10.36
CA GLY A 78 13.67 8.21 -9.69
C GLY A 78 14.77 7.75 -10.64
N LEU A 79 14.45 7.36 -11.88
CA LEU A 79 15.46 7.10 -12.92
C LEU A 79 16.14 8.40 -13.42
N ALA A 80 15.40 9.50 -13.46
CA ALA A 80 15.93 10.80 -13.85
C ALA A 80 16.64 11.50 -12.68
N ASP A 81 16.12 11.35 -11.47
CA ASP A 81 16.58 11.99 -10.26
C ASP A 81 16.30 11.11 -9.01
N PRO A 82 17.32 10.49 -8.41
CA PRO A 82 17.15 9.61 -7.26
C PRO A 82 16.49 10.28 -6.04
N GLU A 83 16.63 11.62 -5.87
CA GLU A 83 16.00 12.34 -4.75
C GLU A 83 14.46 12.33 -4.84
N GLU A 84 13.90 12.28 -6.05
CA GLU A 84 12.46 12.12 -6.25
C GLU A 84 11.93 10.81 -5.63
N ALA A 85 12.68 9.71 -5.81
CA ALA A 85 12.34 8.44 -5.18
C ALA A 85 12.55 8.48 -3.66
N GLY A 86 13.62 9.14 -3.20
CA GLY A 86 13.91 9.33 -1.78
C GLY A 86 12.81 10.10 -1.06
N ALA A 87 12.38 11.24 -1.62
CA ALA A 87 11.32 12.08 -1.04
C ALA A 87 9.97 11.33 -0.92
N ALA A 88 9.69 10.41 -1.83
CA ALA A 88 8.46 9.62 -1.83
C ALA A 88 8.53 8.32 -1.01
N ALA A 89 9.72 7.89 -0.59
CA ALA A 89 9.99 6.52 -0.12
C ALA A 89 9.09 6.10 1.06
N SER A 90 9.02 6.90 2.11
CA SER A 90 8.25 6.59 3.32
C SER A 90 6.74 6.54 3.06
N ASP A 91 6.22 7.51 2.31
CA ASP A 91 4.81 7.53 1.92
C ASP A 91 4.47 6.35 1.00
N TYR A 92 5.38 5.96 0.10
CA TYR A 92 5.19 4.82 -0.77
C TYR A 92 5.21 3.48 -0.02
N LEU A 93 6.13 3.29 0.93
CA LEU A 93 6.14 2.11 1.79
C LEU A 93 4.81 1.97 2.55
N ARG A 94 4.32 3.07 3.12
CA ARG A 94 3.04 3.11 3.83
C ARG A 94 1.86 2.79 2.90
N LEU A 95 1.81 3.42 1.73
CA LEU A 95 0.79 3.16 0.71
C LEU A 95 0.78 1.69 0.28
N PHE A 96 1.96 1.11 0.02
CA PHE A 96 2.09 -0.30 -0.35
C PHE A 96 1.57 -1.22 0.75
N ALA A 97 1.96 -0.96 2.01
CA ALA A 97 1.54 -1.74 3.16
C ALA A 97 0.01 -1.70 3.36
N LEU A 98 -0.60 -0.52 3.22
CA LEU A 98 -2.05 -0.37 3.35
C LEU A 98 -2.81 -1.18 2.28
N VAL A 99 -2.35 -1.16 1.03
CA VAL A 99 -2.97 -1.94 -0.05
C VAL A 99 -2.78 -3.44 0.16
N ALA A 100 -1.59 -3.88 0.57
CA ALA A 100 -1.32 -5.28 0.85
C ALA A 100 -2.20 -5.81 2.00
N LEU A 101 -2.34 -5.03 3.08
CA LEU A 101 -3.22 -5.38 4.20
C LEU A 101 -4.70 -5.38 3.81
N ALA A 102 -5.15 -4.43 2.96
CA ALA A 102 -6.50 -4.43 2.44
C ALA A 102 -6.81 -5.73 1.67
N TRP A 103 -5.89 -6.18 0.83
CA TRP A 103 -6.02 -7.46 0.13
C TRP A 103 -6.14 -8.64 1.11
N VAL A 104 -5.29 -8.68 2.14
CA VAL A 104 -5.36 -9.73 3.18
C VAL A 104 -6.71 -9.69 3.93
N TRP A 105 -7.19 -8.50 4.31
CA TRP A 105 -8.50 -8.37 4.96
C TRP A 105 -9.65 -8.82 4.06
N ALA A 106 -9.65 -8.45 2.78
CA ALA A 106 -10.66 -8.94 1.84
C ALA A 106 -10.65 -10.47 1.71
N ARG A 107 -9.46 -11.09 1.65
CA ARG A 107 -9.32 -12.56 1.68
C ARG A 107 -9.85 -13.20 2.96
N MET A 108 -9.65 -12.54 4.12
CA MET A 108 -10.22 -13.02 5.40
C MET A 108 -11.75 -12.97 5.36
N VAL A 109 -12.36 -11.93 4.77
CA VAL A 109 -13.82 -11.86 4.60
C VAL A 109 -14.32 -13.03 3.78
N VAL A 110 -13.71 -13.29 2.61
CA VAL A 110 -14.04 -14.45 1.77
C VAL A 110 -13.90 -15.77 2.54
N ALA A 111 -12.80 -15.94 3.27
CA ALA A 111 -12.55 -17.17 4.05
C ALA A 111 -13.53 -17.37 5.23
N THR A 112 -14.26 -16.33 5.64
CA THR A 112 -15.31 -16.38 6.67
C THR A 112 -16.73 -16.39 6.10
N ALA A 113 -16.88 -16.45 4.77
CA ALA A 113 -18.18 -16.54 4.13
C ALA A 113 -18.94 -17.79 4.60
N GLY A 114 -20.25 -17.65 4.82
CA GLY A 114 -21.11 -18.75 5.32
C GLY A 114 -20.90 -19.13 6.81
N ARG A 115 -19.96 -18.49 7.51
CA ARG A 115 -19.73 -18.71 8.94
C ARG A 115 -20.39 -17.62 9.78
N ASP A 116 -21.06 -18.01 10.87
CA ASP A 116 -21.70 -17.07 11.80
C ASP A 116 -21.21 -17.21 13.26
N ASP A 117 -20.04 -17.80 13.45
CA ASP A 117 -19.40 -17.84 14.76
C ASP A 117 -18.81 -16.44 15.14
N PRO A 118 -18.58 -16.20 16.45
CA PRO A 118 -18.08 -14.90 16.93
C PRO A 118 -16.76 -14.47 16.29
N PHE A 119 -15.86 -15.40 15.97
CA PHE A 119 -14.58 -15.10 15.32
C PHE A 119 -14.79 -14.60 13.89
N ALA A 120 -15.64 -15.28 13.11
CA ALA A 120 -15.94 -14.88 11.74
C ALA A 120 -16.61 -13.50 11.68
N ARG A 121 -17.58 -13.23 12.57
CA ARG A 121 -18.21 -11.91 12.70
C ARG A 121 -17.19 -10.82 13.05
N ALA A 122 -16.31 -11.07 14.03
CA ALA A 122 -15.27 -10.12 14.41
C ALA A 122 -14.32 -9.81 13.25
N LYS A 123 -13.93 -10.80 12.43
CA LYS A 123 -13.08 -10.59 11.26
C LYS A 123 -13.76 -9.72 10.20
N ARG A 124 -15.03 -9.96 9.89
CA ARG A 124 -15.79 -9.10 8.95
C ARG A 124 -15.93 -7.67 9.46
N HIS A 125 -16.22 -7.49 10.75
CA HIS A 125 -16.30 -6.16 11.37
C HIS A 125 -14.97 -5.41 11.30
N THR A 126 -13.86 -6.07 11.62
CA THR A 126 -12.52 -5.48 11.55
C THR A 126 -12.15 -5.12 10.11
N ALA A 127 -12.49 -5.97 9.13
CA ALA A 127 -12.29 -5.67 7.72
C ALA A 127 -13.09 -4.41 7.31
N THR A 128 -14.37 -4.31 7.68
CA THR A 128 -15.18 -3.11 7.41
C THR A 128 -14.53 -1.86 8.00
N TYR A 129 -14.09 -1.91 9.26
CA TYR A 129 -13.35 -0.80 9.88
C TYR A 129 -12.09 -0.44 9.08
N TYR A 130 -11.31 -1.45 8.68
CA TYR A 130 -10.09 -1.24 7.89
C TYR A 130 -10.38 -0.50 6.59
N PHE A 131 -11.36 -0.97 5.83
CA PHE A 131 -11.72 -0.39 4.53
C PHE A 131 -12.32 1.02 4.65
N THR A 132 -13.07 1.30 5.72
CA THR A 132 -13.77 2.58 5.89
C THR A 132 -12.95 3.64 6.64
N ARG A 133 -12.02 3.23 7.51
CA ARG A 133 -11.30 4.16 8.40
C ARG A 133 -9.80 4.23 8.17
N ILE A 134 -9.19 3.12 7.73
CA ILE A 134 -7.72 3.06 7.56
C ILE A 134 -7.34 3.21 6.08
N LEU A 135 -7.94 2.44 5.19
CA LEU A 135 -7.61 2.45 3.76
C LEU A 135 -7.76 3.83 3.08
N PRO A 136 -8.68 4.73 3.48
CA PRO A 136 -8.77 6.10 2.92
C PRO A 136 -7.49 6.93 3.03
N GLU A 137 -6.59 6.64 3.99
CA GLU A 137 -5.26 7.27 4.11
C GLU A 137 -4.47 7.18 2.79
N THR A 138 -4.70 6.14 1.99
CA THR A 138 -4.07 5.98 0.66
C THR A 138 -4.26 7.19 -0.25
N SER A 139 -5.30 8.00 -0.06
CA SER A 139 -5.53 9.23 -0.84
C SER A 139 -4.52 10.31 -0.53
N ALA A 140 -4.26 10.56 0.75
CA ALA A 140 -3.31 11.57 1.20
C ALA A 140 -1.86 11.16 0.87
N LEU A 141 -1.52 9.88 1.10
CA LEU A 141 -0.23 9.32 0.74
C LEU A 141 0.04 9.47 -0.77
N PHE A 142 -0.94 9.11 -1.59
CA PHE A 142 -0.85 9.27 -3.03
C PHE A 142 -0.63 10.73 -3.44
N ALA A 143 -1.38 11.68 -2.86
CA ALA A 143 -1.22 13.10 -3.17
C ALA A 143 0.19 13.61 -2.82
N ARG A 144 0.73 13.22 -1.65
CA ARG A 144 2.11 13.57 -1.25
C ARG A 144 3.15 12.99 -2.20
N ILE A 145 3.02 11.74 -2.62
CA ILE A 145 3.92 11.12 -3.61
C ILE A 145 3.89 11.89 -4.94
N MET A 146 2.69 12.31 -5.38
CA MET A 146 2.55 13.05 -6.64
C MET A 146 3.17 14.43 -6.60
N SER A 147 3.27 15.09 -5.43
CA SER A 147 3.86 16.43 -5.29
C SER A 147 5.36 16.48 -5.59
N GLY A 148 6.07 15.33 -5.51
CA GLY A 148 7.50 15.25 -5.78
C GLY A 148 8.38 15.86 -4.70
N LYS A 149 9.68 16.03 -5.00
CA LYS A 149 10.70 16.46 -4.04
C LYS A 149 10.75 17.98 -3.79
N ALA A 150 10.19 18.81 -4.67
CA ALA A 150 10.44 20.25 -4.69
C ALA A 150 10.23 20.93 -3.33
N ALA A 151 9.14 20.62 -2.62
CA ALA A 151 8.87 21.21 -1.30
C ALA A 151 9.79 20.67 -0.19
N VAL A 152 10.25 19.43 -0.31
CA VAL A 152 11.13 18.77 0.66
C VAL A 152 12.56 19.28 0.53
N MET A 153 13.01 19.53 -0.70
CA MET A 153 14.37 19.94 -1.04
C MET A 153 14.48 21.44 -1.36
N ALA A 154 13.52 22.26 -0.87
CA ALA A 154 13.45 23.69 -1.19
C ALA A 154 14.53 24.53 -0.51
N LEU A 155 15.05 24.06 0.64
CA LEU A 155 16.07 24.74 1.41
C LEU A 155 17.43 24.09 1.14
N ASP A 156 18.47 24.91 0.99
CA ASP A 156 19.83 24.43 0.95
C ASP A 156 20.41 24.29 2.37
N ASP A 157 21.57 23.63 2.48
CA ASP A 157 22.22 23.37 3.77
C ASP A 157 22.58 24.67 4.53
N ALA A 158 22.76 25.77 3.82
CA ALA A 158 23.08 27.07 4.40
C ALA A 158 21.88 27.73 5.12
N ALA A 159 20.66 27.20 4.92
CA ALA A 159 19.45 27.68 5.58
C ALA A 159 19.25 27.08 6.98
N PHE A 160 20.07 26.12 7.38
CA PHE A 160 20.07 25.46 8.69
C PHE A 160 21.30 25.84 9.49
#